data_cc11f5537d8c47c89db1ebb02bcc3a24
#
_entry.id   cc11f5537d8c47c89db1ebb02bcc3a24
#
_cell.length_a   1.000
_cell.length_b   1.000
_cell.length_c   1.000
_cell.angle_alpha   90.00
_cell.angle_beta   90.00
_cell.angle_gamma   90.00
#
_symmetry.space_group_name_H-M   'P 1'
#
loop_
_entity.id
_entity.type
_entity.pdbx_description
1 polymer ?
#
loop_
_entity_poly.entity_id
_entity_poly.type
_entity_poly.pdbx_seq_one_letter_code
_entity_poly.pdbx_strand_id
1 'polypeptide(L)'
;MNIHSDIEDAEYLAAIELRKRPVTDDQFHKFEGYAAEIFSAFGLDLNTSATKDTPRRFIKALYDATEGYEGDPNLLRVFDTECRGEPDCRLSQVIEGPIRFFALCEHHALPFYGTAYVGYIAHENIIGISKLTRLVRLFSRRFAVQERIGQQIADALETMLHPHGVAVLIEAHHLCVEMRGVRETAPTTRTTVWRGHFAEEATLRAEFFSACKFQHDDR
;
A
#
# COMPACT_ATOMS: atom_id res chain seq x y z
N MET A 1 -20.23 -11.37 24.21
CA MET A 1 -19.67 -11.76 22.91
C MET A 1 -20.60 -11.17 21.87
N ASN A 2 -20.16 -10.14 21.17
CA ASN A 2 -21.02 -9.38 20.25
C ASN A 2 -20.88 -10.00 18.86
N ILE A 3 -21.91 -10.71 18.40
CA ILE A 3 -21.94 -11.38 17.07
C ILE A 3 -21.73 -10.38 15.93
N HIS A 4 -22.05 -9.11 16.12
CA HIS A 4 -21.81 -8.04 15.13
C HIS A 4 -20.31 -7.78 14.91
N SER A 5 -19.51 -7.74 15.98
CA SER A 5 -18.05 -7.50 15.86
C SER A 5 -17.32 -8.62 15.11
N ASP A 6 -17.79 -9.86 15.26
CA ASP A 6 -17.13 -11.02 14.63
C ASP A 6 -17.41 -11.11 13.12
N ILE A 7 -18.54 -10.58 12.65
CA ILE A 7 -18.89 -10.54 11.21
C ILE A 7 -18.14 -9.40 10.51
N GLU A 8 -18.12 -8.21 11.13
CA GLU A 8 -17.39 -7.04 10.62
C GLU A 8 -15.87 -7.31 10.52
N ASP A 9 -15.31 -7.99 11.53
CA ASP A 9 -13.91 -8.43 11.50
C ASP A 9 -13.64 -9.42 10.35
N ALA A 10 -14.57 -10.32 10.03
CA ALA A 10 -14.41 -11.29 8.95
C ALA A 10 -14.46 -10.63 7.56
N GLU A 11 -15.36 -9.67 7.32
CA GLU A 11 -15.45 -8.92 6.07
C GLU A 11 -14.21 -8.06 5.86
N TYR A 12 -13.75 -7.38 6.90
CA TYR A 12 -12.51 -6.63 6.86
C TYR A 12 -11.29 -7.50 6.54
N LEU A 13 -11.15 -8.65 7.23
CA LEU A 13 -10.05 -9.58 6.97
C LEU A 13 -10.07 -10.12 5.53
N ALA A 14 -11.25 -10.31 4.95
CA ALA A 14 -11.40 -10.68 3.55
C ALA A 14 -10.97 -9.53 2.60
N ALA A 15 -11.34 -8.29 2.92
CA ALA A 15 -10.98 -7.11 2.11
C ALA A 15 -9.46 -6.86 2.06
N ILE A 16 -8.72 -7.20 3.12
CA ILE A 16 -7.27 -7.03 3.17
C ILE A 16 -6.47 -8.22 2.60
N GLU A 17 -7.13 -9.26 2.13
CA GLU A 17 -6.52 -10.40 1.42
C GLU A 17 -5.27 -10.99 2.10
N LEU A 18 -5.38 -11.37 3.37
CA LEU A 18 -4.24 -11.92 4.11
C LEU A 18 -3.81 -13.29 3.58
N ARG A 19 -2.49 -13.49 3.51
CA ARG A 19 -1.86 -14.77 3.15
C ARG A 19 -0.73 -15.09 4.12
N LYS A 20 -0.77 -16.28 4.71
CA LYS A 20 0.41 -16.82 5.38
C LYS A 20 1.46 -17.17 4.34
N ARG A 21 2.72 -16.88 4.65
CA ARG A 21 3.89 -17.22 3.83
C ARG A 21 4.75 -18.27 4.56
N PRO A 22 4.32 -19.53 4.63
CA PRO A 22 5.00 -20.57 5.40
C PRO A 22 6.27 -21.03 4.67
N VAL A 23 7.33 -20.21 4.73
CA VAL A 23 8.64 -20.55 4.19
C VAL A 23 9.50 -21.11 5.33
N THR A 24 9.95 -22.36 5.18
CA THR A 24 10.83 -23.02 6.16
C THR A 24 12.28 -22.61 5.96
N ASP A 25 13.15 -22.85 6.96
CA ASP A 25 14.58 -22.58 6.85
C ASP A 25 15.22 -23.39 5.71
N ASP A 26 14.81 -24.64 5.50
CA ASP A 26 15.29 -25.47 4.39
C ASP A 26 14.90 -24.86 3.02
N GLN A 27 13.69 -24.31 2.91
CA GLN A 27 13.27 -23.62 1.70
C GLN A 27 14.08 -22.34 1.49
N PHE A 28 14.37 -21.56 2.55
CA PHE A 28 15.24 -20.40 2.44
C PHE A 28 16.62 -20.79 1.91
N HIS A 29 17.26 -21.80 2.46
CA HIS A 29 18.56 -22.30 1.97
C HIS A 29 18.52 -22.73 0.51
N LYS A 30 17.43 -23.43 0.11
CA LYS A 30 17.23 -23.83 -1.29
C LYS A 30 17.12 -22.62 -2.21
N PHE A 31 16.37 -21.59 -1.81
CA PHE A 31 16.20 -20.36 -2.60
C PHE A 31 17.50 -19.54 -2.68
N GLU A 32 18.30 -19.51 -1.61
CA GLU A 32 19.65 -18.94 -1.60
C GLU A 32 20.53 -19.61 -2.68
N GLY A 33 20.47 -20.95 -2.80
CA GLY A 33 21.16 -21.70 -3.85
C GLY A 33 20.75 -21.27 -5.26
N TYR A 34 19.45 -21.15 -5.52
CA TYR A 34 18.96 -20.68 -6.81
C TYR A 34 19.40 -19.24 -7.13
N ALA A 35 19.38 -18.34 -6.14
CA ALA A 35 19.85 -16.99 -6.30
C ALA A 35 21.37 -16.95 -6.59
N ALA A 36 22.16 -17.83 -5.96
CA ALA A 36 23.57 -17.95 -6.21
C ALA A 36 23.89 -18.38 -7.64
N GLU A 37 23.16 -19.37 -8.15
CA GLU A 37 23.31 -19.83 -9.54
C GLU A 37 22.99 -18.71 -10.54
N ILE A 38 21.86 -18.00 -10.33
CA ILE A 38 21.43 -16.88 -11.19
C ILE A 38 22.49 -15.76 -11.18
N PHE A 39 22.94 -15.35 -10.00
CA PHE A 39 23.90 -14.24 -9.88
C PHE A 39 25.24 -14.58 -10.50
N SER A 40 25.73 -15.81 -10.27
CA SER A 40 26.97 -16.28 -10.91
C SER A 40 26.86 -16.34 -12.42
N ALA A 41 25.75 -16.86 -12.95
CA ALA A 41 25.49 -16.91 -14.38
C ALA A 41 25.43 -15.51 -15.02
N PHE A 42 25.01 -14.49 -14.26
CA PHE A 42 24.95 -13.10 -14.70
C PHE A 42 26.23 -12.30 -14.40
N GLY A 43 27.29 -12.97 -13.93
CA GLY A 43 28.62 -12.39 -13.82
C GLY A 43 29.00 -11.86 -12.44
N LEU A 44 28.18 -12.14 -11.39
CA LEU A 44 28.56 -11.80 -10.02
C LEU A 44 29.52 -12.85 -9.48
N ASP A 45 30.76 -12.46 -9.12
CA ASP A 45 31.68 -13.31 -8.36
C ASP A 45 31.23 -13.42 -6.90
N LEU A 46 30.83 -14.63 -6.47
CA LEU A 46 30.40 -14.93 -5.12
C LEU A 46 31.52 -15.39 -4.19
N ASN A 47 32.78 -15.47 -4.67
CA ASN A 47 33.94 -15.96 -3.89
C ASN A 47 34.62 -14.86 -3.06
N THR A 48 34.06 -13.66 -3.00
CA THR A 48 34.62 -12.55 -2.23
C THR A 48 33.94 -12.44 -0.86
N SER A 49 34.63 -11.84 0.12
CA SER A 49 34.06 -11.56 1.44
C SER A 49 32.84 -10.64 1.39
N ALA A 50 32.74 -9.78 0.36
CA ALA A 50 31.66 -8.83 0.19
C ALA A 50 30.39 -9.48 -0.40
N THR A 51 30.55 -10.43 -1.31
CA THR A 51 29.49 -10.97 -2.17
C THR A 51 29.00 -12.37 -1.78
N LYS A 52 29.79 -13.14 -1.01
CA LYS A 52 29.43 -14.52 -0.61
C LYS A 52 28.05 -14.67 0.02
N ASP A 53 27.59 -13.66 0.76
CA ASP A 53 26.27 -13.66 1.42
C ASP A 53 25.19 -12.92 0.61
N THR A 54 25.50 -12.45 -0.61
CA THR A 54 24.53 -11.70 -1.45
C THR A 54 23.29 -12.52 -1.77
N PRO A 55 23.37 -13.80 -2.13
CA PRO A 55 22.16 -14.62 -2.39
C PRO A 55 21.20 -14.66 -1.19
N ARG A 56 21.74 -14.92 0.00
CA ARG A 56 20.96 -14.94 1.24
C ARG A 56 20.32 -13.58 1.54
N ARG A 57 21.10 -12.49 1.43
CA ARG A 57 20.57 -11.13 1.65
C ARG A 57 19.47 -10.78 0.67
N PHE A 58 19.59 -11.19 -0.58
CA PHE A 58 18.58 -10.97 -1.62
C PHE A 58 17.28 -11.69 -1.29
N ILE A 59 17.33 -12.99 -0.98
CA ILE A 59 16.14 -13.77 -0.64
C ILE A 59 15.44 -13.21 0.60
N LYS A 60 16.24 -12.84 1.62
CA LYS A 60 15.69 -12.20 2.82
C LYS A 60 15.03 -10.85 2.50
N ALA A 61 15.69 -9.99 1.73
CA ALA A 61 15.13 -8.69 1.34
C ALA A 61 13.82 -8.84 0.55
N LEU A 62 13.73 -9.82 -0.36
CA LEU A 62 12.51 -10.12 -1.10
C LEU A 62 11.38 -10.60 -0.18
N TYR A 63 11.70 -11.46 0.78
CA TYR A 63 10.75 -11.90 1.80
C TYR A 63 10.24 -10.74 2.66
N ASP A 64 11.16 -9.93 3.19
CA ASP A 64 10.82 -8.77 4.02
C ASP A 64 9.97 -7.73 3.24
N ALA A 65 10.32 -7.48 1.97
CA ALA A 65 9.59 -6.56 1.10
C ALA A 65 8.14 -6.99 0.79
N THR A 66 7.80 -8.24 1.09
CA THR A 66 6.45 -8.79 0.85
C THR A 66 5.69 -9.13 2.14
N GLU A 67 6.10 -8.62 3.30
CA GLU A 67 5.48 -8.89 4.60
C GLU A 67 4.01 -8.44 4.70
N GLY A 68 3.57 -7.51 3.84
CA GLY A 68 2.20 -7.02 3.79
C GLY A 68 1.14 -8.10 3.53
N TYR A 69 1.53 -9.28 3.05
CA TYR A 69 0.61 -10.42 2.94
C TYR A 69 0.18 -10.98 4.30
N GLU A 70 0.98 -10.80 5.35
CA GLU A 70 0.70 -11.35 6.69
C GLU A 70 -0.18 -10.43 7.55
N GLY A 71 -0.39 -9.19 7.11
CA GLY A 71 -1.26 -8.23 7.76
C GLY A 71 -0.58 -7.38 8.84
N ASP A 72 -1.37 -6.47 9.40
CA ASP A 72 -1.01 -5.69 10.59
C ASP A 72 -2.20 -5.72 11.56
N PRO A 73 -2.08 -6.43 12.70
CA PRO A 73 -3.19 -6.56 13.67
C PRO A 73 -3.61 -5.23 14.29
N ASN A 74 -2.79 -4.18 14.16
CA ASN A 74 -3.14 -2.85 14.67
C ASN A 74 -4.11 -2.09 13.76
N LEU A 75 -4.46 -2.62 12.59
CA LEU A 75 -5.44 -2.00 11.68
C LEU A 75 -6.89 -2.15 12.13
N LEU A 76 -7.21 -3.12 13.00
CA LEU A 76 -8.57 -3.52 13.37
C LEU A 76 -9.31 -2.56 14.31
N ARG A 77 -8.79 -1.36 14.60
CA ARG A 77 -9.46 -0.43 15.54
C ARG A 77 -9.97 0.81 14.83
N VAL A 78 -11.26 1.00 14.86
CA VAL A 78 -11.97 2.23 14.46
C VAL A 78 -12.64 2.87 15.68
N PHE A 79 -13.14 4.09 15.54
CA PHE A 79 -13.82 4.84 16.59
C PHE A 79 -15.11 5.40 16.00
N ASP A 80 -16.17 5.41 16.79
CA ASP A 80 -17.42 6.04 16.41
C ASP A 80 -17.25 7.54 16.17
N THR A 81 -18.01 8.10 15.24
CA THR A 81 -18.06 9.54 15.01
C THR A 81 -19.25 10.17 15.74
N GLU A 82 -19.28 11.49 15.76
CA GLU A 82 -20.46 12.26 16.16
C GLU A 82 -21.54 12.33 15.05
N CYS A 83 -21.19 11.96 13.82
CA CYS A 83 -22.13 11.85 12.72
C CYS A 83 -23.04 10.65 12.93
N ARG A 84 -24.32 10.91 13.16
CA ARG A 84 -25.33 9.89 13.45
C ARG A 84 -26.06 9.36 12.21
N GLY A 85 -25.39 9.39 11.05
CA GLY A 85 -25.96 8.93 9.78
C GLY A 85 -26.96 9.91 9.16
N GLU A 86 -26.94 11.19 9.55
CA GLU A 86 -27.79 12.19 8.92
C GLU A 86 -27.30 12.52 7.50
N PRO A 87 -28.20 12.65 6.50
CA PRO A 87 -27.82 12.93 5.10
C PRO A 87 -26.98 14.21 4.92
N ASP A 88 -27.15 15.17 5.81
CA ASP A 88 -26.46 16.47 5.80
C ASP A 88 -25.22 16.53 6.71
N CYS A 89 -24.71 15.40 7.15
CA CYS A 89 -23.51 15.34 7.97
C CYS A 89 -22.29 15.82 7.17
N ARG A 90 -21.97 17.11 7.29
CA ARG A 90 -20.85 17.75 6.58
C ARG A 90 -19.58 17.70 7.43
N LEU A 91 -19.06 16.50 7.66
CA LEU A 91 -17.75 16.36 8.28
C LEU A 91 -16.65 16.76 7.29
N SER A 92 -15.59 17.34 7.82
CA SER A 92 -14.43 17.73 7.03
C SER A 92 -13.78 16.52 6.37
N GLN A 93 -13.12 16.75 5.24
CA GLN A 93 -12.22 15.75 4.66
C GLN A 93 -11.05 15.53 5.62
N VAL A 94 -10.77 14.29 5.97
CA VAL A 94 -9.51 13.89 6.62
C VAL A 94 -8.56 13.43 5.53
N ILE A 95 -7.40 14.09 5.40
CA ILE A 95 -6.41 13.78 4.36
C ILE A 95 -5.07 13.55 5.02
N GLU A 96 -4.48 12.38 4.77
CA GLU A 96 -3.15 11.98 5.25
C GLU A 96 -2.22 11.77 4.07
N GLY A 97 -1.04 12.33 4.13
CA GLY A 97 0.02 12.25 3.11
C GLY A 97 1.00 13.43 3.24
N PRO A 98 2.15 13.38 2.56
CA PRO A 98 2.64 12.30 1.69
C PRO A 98 3.08 11.07 2.48
N ILE A 99 2.50 9.91 2.22
CA ILE A 99 2.88 8.63 2.80
C ILE A 99 3.85 7.94 1.86
N ARG A 100 5.12 7.84 2.23
CA ARG A 100 6.13 7.16 1.40
C ARG A 100 5.96 5.66 1.45
N PHE A 101 6.10 5.02 0.28
CA PHE A 101 6.01 3.58 0.14
C PHE A 101 7.03 3.03 -0.86
N PHE A 102 7.29 1.72 -0.73
CA PHE A 102 7.99 0.88 -1.69
C PHE A 102 7.15 -0.36 -1.94
N ALA A 103 7.13 -0.81 -3.19
CA ALA A 103 6.42 -2.01 -3.60
C ALA A 103 7.23 -2.78 -4.64
N LEU A 104 6.88 -4.04 -4.87
CA LEU A 104 7.46 -4.84 -5.94
C LEU A 104 6.44 -4.97 -7.07
N CYS A 105 6.86 -4.55 -8.28
CA CYS A 105 6.05 -4.72 -9.47
C CYS A 105 5.82 -6.23 -9.73
N GLU A 106 4.56 -6.66 -9.78
CA GLU A 106 4.22 -8.08 -9.97
C GLU A 106 4.67 -8.65 -11.32
N HIS A 107 4.87 -7.78 -12.34
CA HIS A 107 5.31 -8.21 -13.67
C HIS A 107 6.80 -8.54 -13.74
N HIS A 108 7.64 -7.86 -12.94
CA HIS A 108 9.09 -7.92 -13.09
C HIS A 108 9.83 -8.20 -11.78
N ALA A 109 9.13 -8.24 -10.63
CA ALA A 109 9.72 -8.29 -9.29
C ALA A 109 10.74 -7.17 -9.01
N LEU A 110 10.69 -6.06 -9.77
CA LEU A 110 11.51 -4.87 -9.57
C LEU A 110 10.75 -3.84 -8.74
N PRO A 111 11.47 -3.04 -7.93
CA PRO A 111 10.83 -2.04 -7.09
C PRO A 111 10.13 -0.93 -7.89
N PHE A 112 9.02 -0.44 -7.35
CA PHE A 112 8.51 0.89 -7.61
C PHE A 112 8.26 1.58 -6.28
N TYR A 113 8.37 2.89 -6.24
CA TYR A 113 8.30 3.64 -5.00
C TYR A 113 7.74 5.04 -5.24
N GLY A 114 7.19 5.62 -4.20
CA GLY A 114 6.60 6.93 -4.34
C GLY A 114 5.88 7.39 -3.09
N THR A 115 4.83 8.17 -3.31
CA THR A 115 3.99 8.74 -2.26
C THR A 115 2.52 8.43 -2.51
N ALA A 116 1.80 8.21 -1.43
CA ALA A 116 0.35 8.09 -1.43
C ALA A 116 -0.28 9.19 -0.58
N TYR A 117 -1.43 9.68 -1.02
CA TYR A 117 -2.32 10.53 -0.25
C TYR A 117 -3.66 9.80 -0.13
N VAL A 118 -4.16 9.72 1.08
CA VAL A 118 -5.39 9.01 1.39
C VAL A 118 -6.32 9.95 2.11
N GLY A 119 -7.51 10.15 1.56
CA GLY A 119 -8.54 10.99 2.13
C GLY A 119 -9.85 10.25 2.31
N TYR A 120 -10.63 10.63 3.32
CA TYR A 120 -11.99 10.17 3.48
C TYR A 120 -12.87 11.27 4.11
N ILE A 121 -14.18 11.16 3.89
CA ILE A 121 -15.20 11.99 4.54
C ILE A 121 -15.93 11.06 5.51
N ALA A 122 -15.75 11.32 6.81
CA ALA A 122 -16.32 10.47 7.84
C ALA A 122 -17.85 10.44 7.81
N HIS A 123 -18.43 9.31 8.14
CA HIS A 123 -19.86 9.10 8.35
C HIS A 123 -20.09 8.40 9.68
N GLU A 124 -20.06 7.06 9.73
CA GLU A 124 -20.30 6.31 10.97
C GLU A 124 -19.07 6.24 11.86
N ASN A 125 -17.90 6.04 11.23
CA ASN A 125 -16.67 5.77 11.94
C ASN A 125 -15.51 6.66 11.47
N ILE A 126 -14.55 6.88 12.38
CA ILE A 126 -13.25 7.48 12.09
C ILE A 126 -12.13 6.48 12.39
N ILE A 127 -11.00 6.67 11.73
CA ILE A 127 -9.81 5.86 11.92
C ILE A 127 -8.66 6.71 12.47
N GLY A 128 -7.84 6.13 13.32
CA GLY A 128 -6.63 6.82 13.77
C GLY A 128 -5.68 7.10 12.59
N ILE A 129 -5.18 8.32 12.47
CA ILE A 129 -4.37 8.81 11.33
C ILE A 129 -3.22 7.84 10.99
N SER A 130 -2.51 7.32 12.00
CA SER A 130 -1.43 6.34 11.79
C SER A 130 -1.85 5.06 11.07
N LYS A 131 -3.13 4.73 11.07
CA LYS A 131 -3.65 3.54 10.40
C LYS A 131 -3.78 3.74 8.90
N LEU A 132 -4.01 4.96 8.42
CA LEU A 132 -3.96 5.28 7.00
C LEU A 132 -2.55 4.98 6.44
N THR A 133 -1.51 5.40 7.15
CA THR A 133 -0.12 5.03 6.82
C THR A 133 0.10 3.51 6.83
N ARG A 134 -0.46 2.79 7.82
CA ARG A 134 -0.34 1.33 7.90
C ARG A 134 -1.06 0.62 6.76
N LEU A 135 -2.22 1.12 6.34
CA LEU A 135 -2.97 0.60 5.20
C LEU A 135 -2.17 0.71 3.88
N VAL A 136 -1.58 1.87 3.63
CA VAL A 136 -0.69 2.07 2.48
C VAL A 136 0.47 1.08 2.52
N ARG A 137 1.11 0.91 3.67
CA ARG A 137 2.23 -0.03 3.85
C ARG A 137 1.80 -1.49 3.69
N LEU A 138 0.62 -1.85 4.17
CA LEU A 138 0.06 -3.19 4.04
C LEU A 138 -0.06 -3.61 2.57
N PHE A 139 -0.66 -2.76 1.75
CA PHE A 139 -0.91 -3.09 0.35
C PHE A 139 0.31 -2.86 -0.55
N SER A 140 1.21 -1.94 -0.19
CA SER A 140 2.43 -1.72 -0.96
C SER A 140 3.52 -2.78 -0.69
N ARG A 141 3.57 -3.39 0.49
CA ARG A 141 4.53 -4.45 0.81
C ARG A 141 4.09 -5.82 0.31
N ARG A 142 3.78 -5.87 -0.99
CA ARG A 142 3.34 -7.06 -1.74
C ARG A 142 3.88 -6.99 -3.15
N PHE A 143 3.76 -8.09 -3.90
CA PHE A 143 3.78 -8.00 -5.36
C PHE A 143 2.50 -7.33 -5.82
N ALA A 144 2.59 -6.19 -6.46
CA ALA A 144 1.43 -5.37 -6.77
C ALA A 144 1.58 -4.58 -8.09
N VAL A 145 0.47 -4.04 -8.56
CA VAL A 145 0.42 -2.92 -9.49
C VAL A 145 -0.12 -1.70 -8.78
N GLN A 146 0.32 -0.52 -9.19
CA GLN A 146 -0.01 0.73 -8.52
C GLN A 146 -1.52 0.97 -8.43
N GLU A 147 -2.25 0.66 -9.49
CA GLU A 147 -3.70 0.80 -9.59
C GLU A 147 -4.44 -0.03 -8.54
N ARG A 148 -3.98 -1.27 -8.34
CA ARG A 148 -4.58 -2.18 -7.36
C ARG A 148 -4.34 -1.72 -5.92
N ILE A 149 -3.16 -1.17 -5.62
CA ILE A 149 -2.88 -0.61 -4.28
C ILE A 149 -3.91 0.46 -3.93
N GLY A 150 -4.19 1.39 -4.84
CA GLY A 150 -5.17 2.45 -4.62
C GLY A 150 -6.57 1.92 -4.39
N GLN A 151 -6.99 0.92 -5.18
CA GLN A 151 -8.30 0.28 -5.03
C GLN A 151 -8.43 -0.45 -3.71
N GLN A 152 -7.44 -1.28 -3.34
CA GLN A 152 -7.45 -2.03 -2.07
C GLN A 152 -7.48 -1.11 -0.85
N ILE A 153 -6.78 0.04 -0.89
CA ILE A 153 -6.86 1.05 0.17
C ILE A 153 -8.28 1.61 0.28
N ALA A 154 -8.89 1.97 -0.85
CA ALA A 154 -10.24 2.52 -0.87
C ALA A 154 -11.27 1.51 -0.39
N ASP A 155 -11.22 0.28 -0.87
CA ASP A 155 -12.16 -0.80 -0.52
C ASP A 155 -12.05 -1.16 0.97
N ALA A 156 -10.82 -1.20 1.52
CA ALA A 156 -10.61 -1.41 2.96
C ALA A 156 -11.20 -0.27 3.80
N LEU A 157 -11.06 0.98 3.38
CA LEU A 157 -11.63 2.13 4.10
C LEU A 157 -13.17 2.14 4.00
N GLU A 158 -13.74 1.79 2.85
CA GLU A 158 -15.20 1.65 2.73
C GLU A 158 -15.74 0.59 3.68
N THR A 159 -15.10 -0.57 3.74
CA THR A 159 -15.49 -1.68 4.64
C THR A 159 -15.34 -1.31 6.12
N MET A 160 -14.27 -0.59 6.48
CA MET A 160 -13.99 -0.27 7.89
C MET A 160 -14.79 0.91 8.45
N LEU A 161 -15.08 1.91 7.61
CA LEU A 161 -15.55 3.22 8.09
C LEU A 161 -16.95 3.55 7.61
N HIS A 162 -17.47 2.85 6.60
CA HIS A 162 -18.70 3.23 5.91
C HIS A 162 -18.76 4.75 5.65
N PRO A 163 -17.72 5.33 5.00
CA PRO A 163 -17.57 6.78 4.89
C PRO A 163 -18.51 7.34 3.82
N HIS A 164 -18.76 8.65 3.84
CA HIS A 164 -19.45 9.33 2.74
C HIS A 164 -18.63 9.32 1.43
N GLY A 165 -17.32 9.16 1.52
CA GLY A 165 -16.46 9.05 0.36
C GLY A 165 -15.01 8.77 0.72
N VAL A 166 -14.28 8.20 -0.25
CA VAL A 166 -12.84 7.93 -0.16
C VAL A 166 -12.12 8.48 -1.38
N ALA A 167 -10.94 9.04 -1.15
CA ALA A 167 -10.03 9.52 -2.17
C ALA A 167 -8.64 8.92 -1.96
N VAL A 168 -8.02 8.38 -3.00
CA VAL A 168 -6.64 7.90 -2.98
C VAL A 168 -5.90 8.45 -4.19
N LEU A 169 -4.76 9.10 -3.96
CA LEU A 169 -3.81 9.51 -4.98
C LEU A 169 -2.49 8.78 -4.72
N ILE A 170 -1.92 8.14 -5.74
CA ILE A 170 -0.61 7.52 -5.68
C ILE A 170 0.25 8.09 -6.81
N GLU A 171 1.46 8.52 -6.48
CA GLU A 171 2.48 8.98 -7.41
C GLU A 171 3.72 8.12 -7.22
N ALA A 172 4.22 7.48 -8.29
CA ALA A 172 5.35 6.56 -8.17
C ALA A 172 6.29 6.55 -9.37
N HIS A 173 7.54 6.21 -9.08
CA HIS A 173 8.61 5.89 -10.02
C HIS A 173 8.74 4.37 -10.13
N HIS A 174 8.88 3.86 -11.36
CA HIS A 174 8.91 2.43 -11.65
C HIS A 174 10.26 2.00 -12.19
N LEU A 175 11.11 1.35 -11.37
CA LEU A 175 12.41 0.87 -11.84
C LEU A 175 12.31 -0.15 -12.97
N CYS A 176 11.19 -0.86 -13.09
CA CYS A 176 10.95 -1.77 -14.21
C CYS A 176 10.81 -1.04 -15.57
N VAL A 177 10.57 0.27 -15.56
CA VAL A 177 10.54 1.15 -16.74
C VAL A 177 11.83 1.96 -16.85
N GLU A 178 12.34 2.46 -15.73
CA GLU A 178 13.48 3.40 -15.69
C GLU A 178 14.82 2.71 -15.98
N MET A 179 15.11 1.57 -15.34
CA MET A 179 16.43 0.91 -15.43
C MET A 179 16.57 -0.03 -16.62
N ARG A 180 15.48 -0.44 -17.26
CA ARG A 180 15.44 -1.38 -18.37
C ARG A 180 14.23 -1.10 -19.27
N GLY A 181 14.13 -1.79 -20.41
CA GLY A 181 13.03 -1.61 -21.36
C GLY A 181 13.08 -0.23 -22.01
N VAL A 182 12.08 0.61 -21.71
CA VAL A 182 11.97 1.97 -22.27
C VAL A 182 13.07 2.90 -21.77
N ARG A 183 13.58 2.70 -20.56
CA ARG A 183 14.64 3.50 -19.92
C ARG A 183 14.30 4.99 -19.81
N GLU A 184 13.04 5.28 -19.50
CA GLU A 184 12.57 6.65 -19.29
C GLU A 184 12.46 6.95 -17.80
N THR A 185 13.16 7.98 -17.32
CA THR A 185 13.29 8.33 -15.90
C THR A 185 12.49 9.56 -15.51
N ALA A 186 12.01 10.37 -16.47
CA ALA A 186 11.32 11.62 -16.19
C ALA A 186 9.85 11.43 -15.75
N PRO A 187 9.05 10.50 -16.30
CA PRO A 187 7.64 10.41 -15.94
C PRO A 187 7.41 9.82 -14.56
N THR A 188 6.58 10.49 -13.77
CA THR A 188 5.96 9.92 -12.58
C THR A 188 4.57 9.38 -12.95
N THR A 189 4.30 8.13 -12.63
CA THR A 189 2.96 7.55 -12.84
C THR A 189 2.03 8.00 -11.72
N ARG A 190 0.87 8.53 -12.09
CA ARG A 190 -0.18 8.93 -11.14
C ARG A 190 -1.41 8.09 -11.33
N THR A 191 -1.97 7.58 -10.23
CA THR A 191 -3.25 6.89 -10.19
C THR A 191 -4.14 7.50 -9.13
N THR A 192 -5.45 7.57 -9.41
CA THR A 192 -6.45 8.08 -8.48
C THR A 192 -7.59 7.11 -8.34
N VAL A 193 -8.12 6.99 -7.14
CA VAL A 193 -9.36 6.25 -6.85
C VAL A 193 -10.31 7.18 -6.12
N TRP A 194 -11.56 7.20 -6.58
CA TRP A 194 -12.64 8.01 -6.04
C TRP A 194 -13.82 7.13 -5.68
N ARG A 195 -14.37 7.27 -4.47
CA ARG A 195 -15.57 6.58 -4.00
C ARG A 195 -16.54 7.57 -3.37
N GLY A 196 -17.83 7.25 -3.40
CA GLY A 196 -18.90 8.07 -2.82
C GLY A 196 -18.87 9.51 -3.31
N HIS A 197 -19.02 10.49 -2.41
CA HIS A 197 -19.07 11.92 -2.77
C HIS A 197 -17.86 12.40 -3.58
N PHE A 198 -16.66 11.83 -3.40
CA PHE A 198 -15.51 12.16 -4.26
C PHE A 198 -15.71 11.73 -5.71
N ALA A 199 -16.46 10.66 -5.98
CA ALA A 199 -16.77 10.24 -7.34
C ALA A 199 -17.77 11.18 -8.02
N GLU A 200 -18.70 11.74 -7.23
CA GLU A 200 -19.81 12.56 -7.71
C GLU A 200 -19.43 14.03 -7.84
N GLU A 201 -18.67 14.59 -6.88
CA GLU A 201 -18.42 16.03 -6.73
C GLU A 201 -17.01 16.44 -7.14
N ALA A 202 -16.90 17.19 -8.23
CA ALA A 202 -15.61 17.70 -8.73
C ALA A 202 -14.93 18.70 -7.76
N THR A 203 -15.71 19.42 -6.98
CA THR A 203 -15.22 20.38 -5.98
C THR A 203 -14.44 19.68 -4.87
N LEU A 204 -14.95 18.56 -4.35
CA LEU A 204 -14.25 17.76 -3.33
C LEU A 204 -12.93 17.18 -3.85
N ARG A 205 -12.88 16.74 -5.12
CA ARG A 205 -11.63 16.31 -5.76
C ARG A 205 -10.62 17.45 -5.89
N ALA A 206 -11.08 18.66 -6.23
CA ALA A 206 -10.22 19.83 -6.35
C ALA A 206 -9.64 20.24 -4.98
N GLU A 207 -10.43 20.22 -3.92
CA GLU A 207 -9.99 20.46 -2.54
C GLU A 207 -8.96 19.42 -2.10
N PHE A 208 -9.21 18.13 -2.36
CA PHE A 208 -8.27 17.04 -2.08
C PHE A 208 -6.94 17.27 -2.79
N PHE A 209 -6.94 17.55 -4.10
CA PHE A 209 -5.70 17.83 -4.84
C PHE A 209 -4.99 19.09 -4.35
N SER A 210 -5.72 20.12 -3.92
CA SER A 210 -5.14 21.33 -3.34
C SER A 210 -4.40 20.99 -2.04
N ALA A 211 -5.02 20.23 -1.15
CA ALA A 211 -4.39 19.80 0.09
C ALA A 211 -3.14 18.92 -0.15
N CYS A 212 -3.13 18.05 -1.17
CA CYS A 212 -1.96 17.27 -1.54
C CYS A 212 -0.78 18.13 -2.02
N LYS A 213 -1.03 19.25 -2.71
CA LYS A 213 0.01 20.14 -3.25
C LYS A 213 0.72 20.97 -2.18
N PHE A 214 -0.01 21.44 -1.17
CA PHE A 214 0.57 22.26 -0.10
C PHE A 214 1.66 21.56 0.70
N GLN A 215 1.74 20.24 0.64
CA GLN A 215 2.76 19.45 1.33
C GLN A 215 4.04 19.23 0.52
N HIS A 216 4.07 19.60 -0.77
CA HIS A 216 5.24 19.46 -1.65
C HIS A 216 6.19 20.66 -1.66
N ASP A 217 5.73 21.87 -1.30
CA ASP A 217 6.49 23.09 -1.44
C ASP A 217 7.41 23.44 -0.24
N ASP A 218 7.34 22.70 0.87
CA ASP A 218 8.07 23.01 2.11
C ASP A 218 9.35 22.16 2.35
N ARG A 219 10.00 21.60 1.28
CA ARG A 219 11.27 20.86 1.43
C ARG A 219 12.27 21.12 0.33
#